data_f859cf33cedcc29a472e79e94b1cd873
#
_entry.id   f859cf33cedcc29a472e79e94b1cd873
#
_cell.length_a   1.000
_cell.length_b   1.000
_cell.length_c   1.000
_cell.angle_alpha   90.00
_cell.angle_beta   90.00
_cell.angle_gamma   90.00
#
_symmetry.space_group_name_H-M   'P 1'
#
loop_
_entity.id
_entity.type
_entity.pdbx_description
1 polymer ?
#
loop_
_entity_poly.entity_id
_entity_poly.type
_entity_poly.pdbx_seq_one_letter_code
_entity_poly.pdbx_strand_id
1 'polypeptide(L)'
;MSLLSRQVQPAETYLAKLTSADWATLAKRRVLLKGGKGKYGVMVATPVDAETAWAVLTDYDNFHRFLPTVVESRVIQSEGGRTIVEQLDRRRILLSTVESTVRTENLEIDRQQISFRLLEGNLQHMYGHWRLDAAPEALVGKAAHLLVSQQVHAEADVGPFKSMFYNLFETSLVDTVKAIRAEMERRAAASETVKS
;
A
#
# COMPACT_ATOMS: atom_id res chain seq x y z
N MET A 1 -8.07 -24.75 -4.91
CA MET A 1 -8.64 -23.39 -4.99
C MET A 1 -7.97 -22.56 -3.92
N SER A 2 -7.19 -21.56 -4.33
CA SER A 2 -6.37 -20.72 -3.42
C SER A 2 -7.25 -19.90 -2.49
N LEU A 3 -6.84 -19.75 -1.21
CA LEU A 3 -7.48 -18.90 -0.21
C LEU A 3 -7.58 -17.42 -0.65
N LEU A 4 -6.76 -16.99 -1.60
CA LEU A 4 -6.77 -15.64 -2.19
C LEU A 4 -8.06 -15.35 -2.99
N SER A 5 -8.69 -16.35 -3.59
CA SER A 5 -9.91 -16.18 -4.38
C SER A 5 -11.17 -15.89 -3.54
N ARG A 6 -11.13 -16.05 -2.22
CA ARG A 6 -12.30 -15.83 -1.32
C ARG A 6 -12.38 -14.42 -0.70
N GLN A 7 -11.38 -13.55 -0.89
CA GLN A 7 -11.30 -12.28 -0.15
C GLN A 7 -11.39 -11.01 -1.02
N VAL A 8 -11.77 -11.14 -2.28
CA VAL A 8 -12.05 -9.97 -3.13
C VAL A 8 -13.41 -9.40 -2.71
N GLN A 9 -13.42 -8.51 -1.72
CA GLN A 9 -14.60 -7.67 -1.49
C GLN A 9 -14.65 -6.59 -2.58
N PRO A 10 -15.82 -6.32 -3.18
CA PRO A 10 -15.93 -5.28 -4.19
C PRO A 10 -15.51 -3.92 -3.61
N ALA A 11 -14.72 -3.15 -4.36
CA ALA A 11 -14.28 -1.80 -3.99
C ALA A 11 -15.46 -0.86 -3.67
N GLU A 12 -16.57 -1.04 -4.36
CA GLU A 12 -17.81 -0.28 -4.14
C GLU A 12 -18.28 -0.29 -2.69
N THR A 13 -18.09 -1.40 -1.96
CA THR A 13 -18.54 -1.53 -0.57
C THR A 13 -17.73 -0.65 0.41
N TYR A 14 -16.47 -0.34 0.09
CA TYR A 14 -15.62 0.47 0.97
C TYR A 14 -15.76 1.97 0.68
N LEU A 15 -15.78 2.35 -0.58
CA LEU A 15 -15.96 3.74 -1.02
C LEU A 15 -17.32 4.28 -0.62
N ALA A 16 -18.36 3.44 -0.66
CA ALA A 16 -19.72 3.81 -0.23
C ALA A 16 -19.83 4.16 1.27
N LYS A 17 -18.83 3.80 2.09
CA LYS A 17 -18.79 4.09 3.53
C LYS A 17 -18.02 5.38 3.86
N LEU A 18 -17.45 6.06 2.88
CA LEU A 18 -16.73 7.29 3.10
C LEU A 18 -17.68 8.46 3.38
N THR A 19 -17.38 9.21 4.43
CA THR A 19 -18.12 10.42 4.82
C THR A 19 -17.69 11.62 3.99
N SER A 20 -18.46 12.71 4.06
CA SER A 20 -18.07 13.98 3.41
C SER A 20 -16.72 14.51 3.93
N ALA A 21 -16.40 14.29 5.20
CA ALA A 21 -15.11 14.67 5.80
C ALA A 21 -13.95 13.82 5.23
N ASP A 22 -14.19 12.53 4.96
CA ASP A 22 -13.21 11.65 4.32
C ASP A 22 -12.92 12.13 2.88
N TRP A 23 -13.95 12.45 2.12
CA TRP A 23 -13.82 13.03 0.78
C TRP A 23 -13.09 14.38 0.78
N ALA A 24 -13.37 15.25 1.77
CA ALA A 24 -12.65 16.51 1.94
C ALA A 24 -11.16 16.28 2.25
N THR A 25 -10.80 15.21 2.98
CA THR A 25 -9.41 14.82 3.26
C THR A 25 -8.70 14.37 1.98
N LEU A 26 -9.32 13.51 1.21
CA LEU A 26 -8.78 13.03 -0.08
C LEU A 26 -8.65 14.17 -1.10
N ALA A 27 -9.62 15.09 -1.16
CA ALA A 27 -9.59 16.26 -2.03
C ALA A 27 -8.43 17.22 -1.73
N LYS A 28 -7.93 17.22 -0.50
CA LYS A 28 -6.71 17.94 -0.08
C LYS A 28 -5.44 17.13 -0.33
N ARG A 29 -5.55 16.01 -1.04
CA ARG A 29 -4.44 15.10 -1.32
C ARG A 29 -3.75 14.58 -0.03
N ARG A 30 -4.52 14.48 1.07
CA ARG A 30 -4.03 13.88 2.31
C ARG A 30 -4.32 12.38 2.32
N VAL A 31 -3.46 11.63 3.00
CA VAL A 31 -3.71 10.21 3.23
C VAL A 31 -4.86 10.07 4.22
N LEU A 32 -5.84 9.25 3.86
CA LEU A 32 -6.95 8.87 4.71
C LEU A 32 -6.69 7.48 5.27
N LEU A 33 -6.64 7.36 6.60
CA LEU A 33 -6.57 6.09 7.32
C LEU A 33 -7.90 5.82 8.00
N LYS A 34 -8.44 4.63 7.81
CA LYS A 34 -9.69 4.14 8.44
C LYS A 34 -9.44 2.79 9.09
N GLY A 35 -10.22 2.48 10.10
CA GLY A 35 -10.13 1.20 10.80
C GLY A 35 -9.28 1.25 12.05
N GLY A 36 -8.77 0.10 12.48
CA GLY A 36 -7.99 -0.06 13.69
C GLY A 36 -7.87 -1.52 14.09
N LYS A 37 -7.05 -1.80 15.11
CA LYS A 37 -6.90 -3.14 15.71
C LYS A 37 -6.58 -4.23 14.67
N GLY A 38 -5.69 -3.91 13.74
CA GLY A 38 -5.22 -4.83 12.72
C GLY A 38 -6.05 -4.88 11.43
N LYS A 39 -7.12 -4.08 11.31
CA LYS A 39 -7.94 -3.99 10.09
C LYS A 39 -7.99 -2.57 9.61
N TYR A 40 -7.30 -2.27 8.52
CA TYR A 40 -7.09 -0.92 8.03
C TYR A 40 -7.45 -0.77 6.57
N GLY A 41 -7.94 0.42 6.22
CA GLY A 41 -8.00 0.93 4.87
C GLY A 41 -7.24 2.24 4.79
N VAL A 42 -6.30 2.35 3.87
CA VAL A 42 -5.52 3.55 3.63
C VAL A 42 -5.73 3.99 2.19
N MET A 43 -5.99 5.28 2.00
CA MET A 43 -6.30 5.81 0.68
C MET A 43 -5.61 7.14 0.44
N VAL A 44 -5.30 7.41 -0.83
CA VAL A 44 -4.81 8.69 -1.29
C VAL A 44 -5.24 8.97 -2.74
N ALA A 45 -5.58 10.22 -3.03
CA ALA A 45 -5.84 10.69 -4.38
C ALA A 45 -4.54 11.24 -5.00
N THR A 46 -4.33 10.98 -6.30
CA THR A 46 -3.14 11.42 -7.02
C THR A 46 -3.50 11.83 -8.47
N PRO A 47 -2.77 12.78 -9.09
CA PRO A 47 -3.00 13.19 -10.46
C PRO A 47 -2.32 12.30 -11.52
N VAL A 48 -1.72 11.20 -11.12
CA VAL A 48 -1.03 10.30 -12.07
C VAL A 48 -2.00 9.36 -12.77
N ASP A 49 -1.61 8.84 -13.94
CA ASP A 49 -2.32 7.79 -14.63
C ASP A 49 -2.14 6.41 -14.00
N ALA A 50 -3.02 5.47 -14.36
CA ALA A 50 -3.01 4.13 -13.83
C ALA A 50 -1.77 3.32 -14.22
N GLU A 51 -1.17 3.60 -15.39
CA GLU A 51 0.03 2.90 -15.87
C GLU A 51 1.24 3.27 -15.01
N THR A 52 1.45 4.57 -14.77
CA THR A 52 2.50 5.06 -13.87
C THR A 52 2.33 4.53 -12.45
N ALA A 53 1.09 4.54 -11.95
CA ALA A 53 0.79 4.03 -10.61
C ALA A 53 1.07 2.52 -10.51
N TRP A 54 0.66 1.75 -11.51
CA TRP A 54 0.93 0.31 -11.57
C TRP A 54 2.43 0.02 -11.60
N ALA A 55 3.17 0.74 -12.44
CA ALA A 55 4.61 0.59 -12.56
C ALA A 55 5.36 0.86 -11.24
N VAL A 56 4.83 1.73 -10.36
CA VAL A 56 5.40 1.96 -9.03
C VAL A 56 5.02 0.83 -8.07
N LEU A 57 3.76 0.37 -8.07
CA LEU A 57 3.29 -0.67 -7.15
C LEU A 57 3.90 -2.04 -7.44
N THR A 58 4.35 -2.29 -8.67
CA THR A 58 4.97 -3.55 -9.08
C THR A 58 6.50 -3.50 -9.21
N ASP A 59 7.11 -2.37 -8.87
CA ASP A 59 8.57 -2.19 -8.91
C ASP A 59 9.25 -2.79 -7.67
N TYR A 60 8.94 -4.04 -7.40
CA TYR A 60 9.31 -4.74 -6.17
C TYR A 60 10.81 -4.68 -5.84
N ASP A 61 11.69 -4.85 -6.82
CA ASP A 61 13.15 -4.83 -6.60
C ASP A 61 13.66 -3.44 -6.17
N ASN A 62 12.92 -2.39 -6.48
CA ASN A 62 13.31 -1.01 -6.19
C ASN A 62 12.59 -0.39 -4.99
N PHE A 63 11.79 -1.13 -4.25
CA PHE A 63 11.09 -0.60 -3.06
C PHE A 63 12.02 0.04 -2.04
N HIS A 64 13.23 -0.47 -1.91
CA HIS A 64 14.26 0.10 -1.04
C HIS A 64 14.68 1.53 -1.40
N ARG A 65 14.36 2.02 -2.62
CA ARG A 65 14.71 3.36 -3.08
C ARG A 65 13.72 4.42 -2.64
N PHE A 66 12.49 4.04 -2.30
CA PHE A 66 11.45 5.01 -1.97
C PHE A 66 10.59 4.63 -0.76
N LEU A 67 10.54 3.38 -0.32
CA LEU A 67 9.83 3.03 0.91
C LEU A 67 10.70 3.31 2.15
N PRO A 68 10.15 4.01 3.16
CA PRO A 68 10.98 4.61 4.21
C PRO A 68 11.66 3.62 5.15
N THR A 69 11.17 2.39 5.25
CA THR A 69 11.73 1.37 6.16
C THR A 69 12.41 0.21 5.44
N VAL A 70 12.21 0.10 4.14
CA VAL A 70 12.77 -0.98 3.33
C VAL A 70 14.21 -0.65 2.99
N VAL A 71 15.17 -1.45 3.44
CA VAL A 71 16.61 -1.28 3.13
C VAL A 71 17.09 -2.20 2.03
N GLU A 72 16.39 -3.32 1.84
CA GLU A 72 16.60 -4.25 0.72
C GLU A 72 15.23 -4.77 0.25
N SER A 73 15.09 -4.97 -1.05
CA SER A 73 13.92 -5.57 -1.65
C SER A 73 14.32 -6.34 -2.89
N ARG A 74 13.83 -7.57 -3.02
CA ARG A 74 14.13 -8.41 -4.19
C ARG A 74 12.97 -9.35 -4.53
N VAL A 75 12.79 -9.58 -5.80
CA VAL A 75 11.92 -10.63 -6.32
C VAL A 75 12.65 -11.97 -6.18
N ILE A 76 12.04 -12.94 -5.48
CA ILE A 76 12.58 -14.30 -5.32
C ILE A 76 12.03 -15.21 -6.41
N GLN A 77 10.76 -15.03 -6.76
CA GLN A 77 10.07 -15.82 -7.78
C GLN A 77 9.00 -14.97 -8.44
N SER A 78 8.84 -15.08 -9.75
CA SER A 78 7.75 -14.46 -10.49
C SER A 78 7.27 -15.42 -11.59
N GLU A 79 5.96 -15.74 -11.58
CA GLU A 79 5.33 -16.63 -12.53
C GLU A 79 3.82 -16.37 -12.62
N GLY A 80 3.29 -16.17 -13.83
CA GLY A 80 1.85 -16.10 -14.07
C GLY A 80 1.11 -15.01 -13.28
N GLY A 81 1.72 -13.83 -13.10
CA GLY A 81 1.15 -12.73 -12.30
C GLY A 81 1.28 -12.92 -10.78
N ARG A 82 1.93 -14.00 -10.34
CA ARG A 82 2.26 -14.28 -8.95
C ARG A 82 3.73 -13.96 -8.72
N THR A 83 4.01 -13.08 -7.76
CA THR A 83 5.38 -12.65 -7.43
C THR A 83 5.63 -12.83 -5.94
N ILE A 84 6.74 -13.49 -5.57
CA ILE A 84 7.23 -13.58 -4.20
C ILE A 84 8.32 -12.55 -4.03
N VAL A 85 8.14 -11.67 -3.06
CA VAL A 85 9.05 -10.58 -2.75
C VAL A 85 9.61 -10.77 -1.34
N GLU A 86 10.92 -10.65 -1.21
CA GLU A 86 11.59 -10.59 0.09
C GLU A 86 12.08 -9.17 0.34
N GLN A 87 11.80 -8.67 1.52
CA GLN A 87 12.19 -7.33 1.96
C GLN A 87 12.88 -7.40 3.31
N LEU A 88 13.95 -6.62 3.47
CA LEU A 88 14.55 -6.32 4.76
C LEU A 88 14.07 -4.95 5.22
N ASP A 89 13.25 -4.93 6.24
CA ASP A 89 12.81 -3.72 6.91
C ASP A 89 13.74 -3.37 8.06
N ARG A 90 14.09 -2.09 8.18
CA ARG A 90 14.86 -1.55 9.31
C ARG A 90 14.10 -0.40 9.94
N ARG A 91 13.84 -0.52 11.25
CA ARG A 91 13.11 0.51 12.01
C ARG A 91 13.84 0.87 13.27
N ARG A 92 13.84 2.15 13.60
CA ARG A 92 14.31 2.62 14.89
C ARG A 92 13.11 2.68 15.86
N ILE A 93 13.18 1.90 16.93
CA ILE A 93 12.18 1.87 18.00
C ILE A 93 12.88 2.33 19.26
N LEU A 94 12.54 3.53 19.75
CA LEU A 94 13.24 4.18 20.85
C LEU A 94 14.76 4.33 20.56
N LEU A 95 15.60 3.64 21.34
CA LEU A 95 17.06 3.67 21.20
C LEU A 95 17.62 2.44 20.45
N SER A 96 16.74 1.52 20.03
CA SER A 96 17.12 0.28 19.36
C SER A 96 16.77 0.31 17.89
N THR A 97 17.62 -0.30 17.06
CA THR A 97 17.33 -0.59 15.66
C THR A 97 16.85 -2.03 15.57
N VAL A 98 15.68 -2.23 14.98
CA VAL A 98 15.08 -3.54 14.73
C VAL A 98 15.08 -3.81 13.24
N GLU A 99 15.59 -4.95 12.84
CA GLU A 99 15.53 -5.46 11.47
C GLU A 99 14.56 -6.64 11.42
N SER A 100 13.84 -6.73 10.31
CA SER A 100 12.88 -7.80 10.07
C SER A 100 12.89 -8.16 8.59
N THR A 101 13.14 -9.43 8.31
CA THR A 101 12.92 -9.98 6.96
C THR A 101 11.47 -10.38 6.81
N VAL A 102 10.85 -9.90 5.75
CA VAL A 102 9.45 -10.15 5.42
C VAL A 102 9.38 -10.73 4.02
N ARG A 103 8.71 -11.86 3.85
CA ARG A 103 8.35 -12.40 2.53
C ARG A 103 6.86 -12.31 2.30
N THR A 104 6.48 -11.76 1.18
CA THR A 104 5.10 -11.67 0.74
C THR A 104 4.90 -12.36 -0.60
N GLU A 105 3.75 -13.00 -0.74
CA GLU A 105 3.23 -13.41 -2.03
C GLU A 105 2.28 -12.32 -2.52
N ASN A 106 2.50 -11.88 -3.76
CA ASN A 106 1.70 -10.85 -4.42
C ASN A 106 1.08 -11.45 -5.68
N LEU A 107 -0.23 -11.27 -5.84
CA LEU A 107 -0.98 -11.70 -7.01
C LEU A 107 -1.53 -10.47 -7.74
N GLU A 108 -1.05 -10.25 -8.95
CA GLU A 108 -1.42 -9.14 -9.80
C GLU A 108 -2.68 -9.49 -10.61
N ILE A 109 -3.70 -8.62 -10.54
CA ILE A 109 -5.02 -8.86 -11.13
C ILE A 109 -5.39 -7.67 -12.02
N ASP A 110 -5.54 -7.91 -13.31
CA ASP A 110 -6.05 -6.96 -14.31
C ASP A 110 -5.36 -5.58 -14.31
N ARG A 111 -4.11 -5.50 -13.85
CA ARG A 111 -3.35 -4.24 -13.66
C ARG A 111 -4.10 -3.18 -12.86
N GLN A 112 -5.02 -3.62 -11.99
CA GLN A 112 -5.82 -2.75 -11.12
C GLN A 112 -5.72 -3.14 -9.65
N GLN A 113 -5.42 -4.41 -9.35
CA GLN A 113 -5.36 -4.93 -8.00
C GLN A 113 -4.13 -5.80 -7.81
N ILE A 114 -3.48 -5.68 -6.66
CA ILE A 114 -2.46 -6.59 -6.18
C ILE A 114 -2.93 -7.15 -4.84
N SER A 115 -3.30 -8.42 -4.81
CA SER A 115 -3.59 -9.11 -3.57
C SER A 115 -2.30 -9.63 -2.97
N PHE A 116 -2.08 -9.40 -1.68
CA PHE A 116 -0.87 -9.84 -1.00
C PHE A 116 -1.17 -10.63 0.26
N ARG A 117 -0.24 -11.52 0.61
CA ARG A 117 -0.21 -12.20 1.91
C ARG A 117 1.22 -12.42 2.39
N LEU A 118 1.37 -12.42 3.69
CA LEU A 118 2.62 -12.79 4.35
C LEU A 118 2.89 -14.29 4.18
N LEU A 119 4.11 -14.64 3.80
CA LEU A 119 4.63 -16.00 3.80
C LEU A 119 5.55 -16.22 5.01
N GLU A 120 6.45 -15.25 5.27
CA GLU A 120 7.39 -15.26 6.39
C GLU A 120 7.57 -13.85 6.95
N GLY A 121 7.76 -13.74 8.27
CA GLY A 121 7.99 -12.45 8.95
C GLY A 121 7.61 -12.49 10.42
N ASN A 122 7.65 -11.33 11.07
CA ASN A 122 7.42 -11.19 12.50
C ASN A 122 5.94 -11.03 12.89
N LEU A 123 5.03 -11.12 11.93
CA LEU A 123 3.59 -11.08 12.15
C LEU A 123 3.02 -12.50 12.12
N GLN A 124 1.97 -12.74 12.88
CA GLN A 124 1.22 -14.00 12.80
C GLN A 124 0.50 -14.11 11.46
N HIS A 125 -0.14 -12.99 11.06
CA HIS A 125 -0.85 -12.87 9.80
C HIS A 125 -0.71 -11.47 9.25
N MET A 126 -0.52 -11.36 7.94
CA MET A 126 -0.72 -10.13 7.19
C MET A 126 -1.22 -10.49 5.80
N TYR A 127 -2.33 -9.91 5.41
CA TYR A 127 -2.87 -10.06 4.07
C TYR A 127 -3.73 -8.84 3.71
N GLY A 128 -3.94 -8.65 2.43
CA GLY A 128 -4.74 -7.54 1.94
C GLY A 128 -4.63 -7.36 0.45
N HIS A 129 -4.92 -6.15 0.01
CA HIS A 129 -4.76 -5.80 -1.39
C HIS A 129 -4.49 -4.32 -1.56
N TRP A 130 -3.78 -3.99 -2.62
CA TRP A 130 -3.72 -2.69 -3.25
C TRP A 130 -4.74 -2.61 -4.35
N ARG A 131 -5.30 -1.42 -4.58
CA ARG A 131 -6.23 -1.19 -5.67
C ARG A 131 -6.05 0.20 -6.26
N LEU A 132 -6.19 0.26 -7.60
CA LEU A 132 -6.20 1.47 -8.40
C LEU A 132 -7.60 1.66 -8.98
N ASP A 133 -8.27 2.73 -8.59
CA ASP A 133 -9.58 3.10 -9.09
C ASP A 133 -9.52 4.48 -9.74
N ALA A 134 -10.33 4.71 -10.78
CA ALA A 134 -10.50 6.07 -11.29
C ALA A 134 -11.00 6.99 -10.17
N ALA A 135 -10.48 8.21 -10.10
CA ALA A 135 -10.92 9.16 -9.09
C ALA A 135 -12.43 9.42 -9.24
N PRO A 136 -13.23 9.26 -8.18
CA PRO A 136 -14.65 9.57 -8.22
C PRO A 136 -14.89 11.05 -8.57
N GLU A 137 -16.08 11.36 -9.13
CA GLU A 137 -16.46 12.70 -9.54
C GLU A 137 -16.24 13.78 -8.46
N ALA A 138 -16.45 13.41 -7.19
CA ALA A 138 -16.18 14.28 -6.04
C ALA A 138 -14.72 14.76 -5.92
N LEU A 139 -13.77 14.09 -6.58
CA LEU A 139 -12.35 14.42 -6.62
C LEU A 139 -11.89 14.94 -7.98
N VAL A 140 -12.68 14.71 -9.06
CA VAL A 140 -12.41 15.21 -10.41
C VAL A 140 -12.44 16.75 -10.41
N GLY A 141 -11.50 17.38 -11.12
CA GLY A 141 -11.33 18.82 -11.10
C GLY A 141 -10.48 19.37 -9.94
N LYS A 142 -10.10 18.53 -8.97
CA LYS A 142 -9.16 18.86 -7.89
C LYS A 142 -7.77 18.29 -8.13
N ALA A 143 -7.37 18.17 -9.40
CA ALA A 143 -6.11 17.57 -9.84
C ALA A 143 -5.90 16.11 -9.33
N ALA A 144 -6.97 15.32 -9.28
CA ALA A 144 -6.90 13.89 -9.00
C ALA A 144 -7.49 13.10 -10.19
N HIS A 145 -6.73 12.12 -10.68
CA HIS A 145 -7.15 11.21 -11.74
C HIS A 145 -7.33 9.80 -11.23
N LEU A 146 -6.62 9.46 -10.15
CA LEU A 146 -6.58 8.12 -9.59
C LEU A 146 -6.78 8.16 -8.08
N LEU A 147 -7.49 7.17 -7.55
CA LEU A 147 -7.57 6.83 -6.15
C LEU A 147 -6.77 5.55 -5.92
N VAL A 148 -5.72 5.65 -5.14
CA VAL A 148 -4.91 4.52 -4.69
C VAL A 148 -5.38 4.11 -3.32
N SER A 149 -5.75 2.85 -3.14
CA SER A 149 -6.18 2.31 -1.86
C SER A 149 -5.43 1.04 -1.48
N GLN A 150 -5.21 0.86 -0.19
CA GLN A 150 -4.71 -0.36 0.42
C GLN A 150 -5.68 -0.82 1.48
N GLN A 151 -6.09 -2.07 1.44
CA GLN A 151 -6.72 -2.73 2.57
C GLN A 151 -5.74 -3.75 3.14
N VAL A 152 -5.60 -3.77 4.47
CA VAL A 152 -4.67 -4.67 5.13
C VAL A 152 -5.24 -5.19 6.44
N HIS A 153 -5.08 -6.48 6.64
CA HIS A 153 -5.27 -7.18 7.90
C HIS A 153 -3.91 -7.60 8.41
N ALA A 154 -3.58 -7.24 9.65
CA ALA A 154 -2.33 -7.63 10.30
C ALA A 154 -2.58 -8.02 11.74
N GLU A 155 -1.97 -9.12 12.17
CA GLU A 155 -2.02 -9.60 13.54
C GLU A 155 -0.62 -9.98 14.01
N ALA A 156 -0.28 -9.57 15.23
CA ALA A 156 0.98 -9.89 15.88
C ALA A 156 0.73 -10.37 17.31
N ASP A 157 1.49 -11.36 17.72
CA ASP A 157 1.54 -11.77 19.12
C ASP A 157 2.65 -10.98 19.83
N VAL A 158 2.25 -9.85 20.39
CA VAL A 158 3.16 -8.91 21.06
C VAL A 158 2.77 -8.72 22.53
N GLY A 159 1.92 -9.59 23.07
CA GLY A 159 1.49 -9.58 24.45
C GLY A 159 1.01 -8.19 24.91
N PRO A 160 1.58 -7.62 26.01
CA PRO A 160 1.15 -6.33 26.56
C PRO A 160 1.47 -5.14 25.66
N PHE A 161 2.33 -5.28 24.66
CA PHE A 161 2.74 -4.21 23.74
C PHE A 161 1.82 -4.03 22.53
N LYS A 162 0.67 -4.69 22.54
CA LYS A 162 -0.28 -4.71 21.40
C LYS A 162 -0.71 -3.31 20.94
N SER A 163 -0.97 -2.39 21.87
CA SER A 163 -1.35 -1.02 21.54
C SER A 163 -0.21 -0.25 20.86
N MET A 164 1.01 -0.38 21.37
CA MET A 164 2.20 0.25 20.79
C MET A 164 2.46 -0.31 19.38
N PHE A 165 2.33 -1.61 19.19
CA PHE A 165 2.48 -2.25 17.89
C PHE A 165 1.51 -1.65 16.86
N TYR A 166 0.20 -1.57 17.19
CA TYR A 166 -0.78 -1.04 16.24
C TYR A 166 -0.56 0.45 15.93
N ASN A 167 -0.15 1.27 16.89
CA ASN A 167 0.19 2.68 16.64
C ASN A 167 1.37 2.81 15.67
N LEU A 168 2.42 2.01 15.85
CA LEU A 168 3.57 1.99 14.94
C LEU A 168 3.18 1.46 13.56
N PHE A 169 2.32 0.44 13.50
CA PHE A 169 1.84 -0.12 12.26
C PHE A 169 0.99 0.89 11.46
N GLU A 170 0.09 1.60 12.11
CA GLU A 170 -0.72 2.68 11.51
C GLU A 170 0.16 3.80 10.93
N THR A 171 1.14 4.26 11.69
CA THR A 171 2.11 5.26 11.22
C THR A 171 2.84 4.75 9.98
N SER A 172 3.31 3.51 10.01
CA SER A 172 4.00 2.87 8.89
C SER A 172 3.13 2.78 7.63
N LEU A 173 1.85 2.41 7.77
CA LEU A 173 0.91 2.36 6.65
C LEU A 173 0.75 3.73 5.98
N VAL A 174 0.55 4.77 6.78
CA VAL A 174 0.41 6.14 6.28
C VAL A 174 1.67 6.60 5.57
N ASP A 175 2.84 6.34 6.13
CA ASP A 175 4.12 6.76 5.55
C ASP A 175 4.46 5.97 4.27
N THR A 176 4.13 4.68 4.22
CA THR A 176 4.23 3.86 3.00
C THR A 176 3.38 4.44 1.87
N VAL A 177 2.10 4.75 2.12
CA VAL A 177 1.20 5.31 1.10
C VAL A 177 1.66 6.70 0.64
N LYS A 178 2.18 7.55 1.55
CA LYS A 178 2.78 8.84 1.18
C LYS A 178 3.99 8.67 0.26
N ALA A 179 4.88 7.74 0.60
CA ALA A 179 6.09 7.48 -0.17
C ALA A 179 5.77 6.93 -1.57
N ILE A 180 4.83 5.98 -1.66
CA ILE A 180 4.33 5.45 -2.93
C ILE A 180 3.76 6.57 -3.81
N ARG A 181 2.89 7.43 -3.25
CA ARG A 181 2.35 8.56 -4.00
C ARG A 181 3.45 9.50 -4.48
N ALA A 182 4.39 9.85 -3.62
CA ALA A 182 5.50 10.74 -3.99
C ALA A 182 6.33 10.17 -5.15
N GLU A 183 6.58 8.86 -5.14
CA GLU A 183 7.29 8.18 -6.22
C GLU A 183 6.47 8.15 -7.52
N MET A 184 5.16 7.91 -7.45
CA MET A 184 4.26 7.99 -8.59
C MET A 184 4.31 9.37 -9.25
N GLU A 185 4.18 10.44 -8.46
CA GLU A 185 4.21 11.82 -8.94
C GLU A 185 5.58 12.21 -9.50
N ARG A 186 6.67 11.73 -8.88
CA ARG A 186 8.04 11.93 -9.39
C ARG A 186 8.24 11.28 -10.76
N ARG A 187 7.75 10.04 -10.96
CA ARG A 187 7.86 9.34 -12.26
C ARG A 187 7.02 9.99 -13.33
N ALA A 188 5.82 10.43 -13.01
CA ALA A 188 4.95 11.15 -13.95
C ALA A 188 5.63 12.45 -14.44
N ALA A 189 6.17 13.26 -13.53
CA ALA A 189 6.87 14.50 -13.89
C ALA A 189 8.11 14.24 -14.77
N ALA A 190 8.88 13.18 -14.49
CA ALA A 190 10.02 12.81 -15.31
C ALA A 190 9.63 12.40 -16.73
N SER A 191 8.48 11.72 -16.90
CA SER A 191 7.98 11.29 -18.20
C SER A 191 7.48 12.47 -19.06
N GLU A 192 6.95 13.53 -18.46
CA GLU A 192 6.54 14.75 -19.15
C GLU A 192 7.75 15.54 -19.67
N THR A 193 8.84 15.59 -18.89
CA THR A 193 10.05 16.31 -19.27
C THR A 193 10.76 15.68 -20.48
N VAL A 194 10.64 14.38 -20.70
CA VAL A 194 11.24 13.66 -21.84
C VAL A 194 10.46 13.89 -23.15
N LYS A 195 9.18 14.26 -23.04
CA LYS A 195 8.27 14.48 -24.19
C LYS A 195 8.27 15.93 -24.70
N SER A 196 8.91 16.86 -24.00
CA SER A 196 9.07 18.28 -24.35
C SER A 196 10.38 18.52 -25.06
#